data_5622702086e6fca566550eba04e5550f
#
_entry.id   5622702086e6fca566550eba04e5550f
#
_cell.length_a   1.000
_cell.length_b   1.000
_cell.length_c   1.000
_cell.angle_alpha   90.00
_cell.angle_beta   90.00
_cell.angle_gamma   90.00
#
_symmetry.space_group_name_H-M   'P 1'
#
loop_
_entity.id
_entity.type
_entity.pdbx_description
1 polymer ?
#
loop_
_entity_poly.entity_id
_entity_poly.type
_entity_poly.pdbx_seq_one_letter_code
_entity_poly.pdbx_strand_id
1 'polypeptide(L)'
;MSVGRRALNKIGGPYSITWTSFWITYALNLLTHFIGNPGIGAPFITRVAIVSLSQLAMWVVLLTGKALLLRDTAVRPRPFTTLALFAVAGIARGIVIGVCLSAAGGDASPQLAYRSLAGLFTISTVLTLTSLAINAAREHDDRLRALMASTRALEEARAHLTVSIEARNEAAVARIQRELLQEFTLLDPSRPAEAVRMLERTASDMVRPLSHELASSIPAWSPAPAELLRPGINWPLVFDLASSGRPLRPLATAVSLAIPSFIFTFAFFPPAEVLLLMLDALVATWILLTAGNALLARITPGRPVQVRVIAVTFTCLSAGAVIGFIAHEIAGGSVAGQWAWFGATVASCTLAWLITITQAVDRQHRGDEERLATTEASLRWQVARVRQVQWQQHRTISRALHGPIQGAITAAAMRLDAAVRTGADAPTLMAQTRDQLCAAVSILERQPEVAPGIDESLEILIGTWEEVCSIATTKDTEATAALDNDELCRSCLRDVLTDAISNAVRHGDASIVDISISLVGDEVLVRVRDNGATSGTAAIPGLGTRILEECSTRWSSEATDDGYLLTASLPVMP
;
A
#
# COMPACT_ATOMS: atom_id res chain seq x y z
N MET A 1 9.74 -11.53 -9.83
CA MET A 1 8.96 -11.97 -11.03
C MET A 1 9.32 -11.10 -12.22
N SER A 2 9.62 -11.68 -13.41
CA SER A 2 9.92 -10.91 -14.62
C SER A 2 8.72 -10.04 -15.04
N VAL A 3 9.00 -8.85 -15.64
CA VAL A 3 7.97 -7.91 -16.13
C VAL A 3 6.95 -8.61 -17.04
N GLY A 4 7.41 -9.54 -17.90
CA GLY A 4 6.54 -10.29 -18.80
C GLY A 4 5.54 -11.21 -18.07
N ARG A 5 5.92 -11.83 -16.97
CA ARG A 5 5.03 -12.71 -16.20
C ARG A 5 3.93 -11.90 -15.47
N ARG A 6 4.24 -10.66 -15.04
CA ARG A 6 3.24 -9.75 -14.46
C ARG A 6 2.22 -9.29 -15.49
N ALA A 7 2.67 -8.91 -16.69
CA ALA A 7 1.77 -8.54 -17.79
C ALA A 7 0.86 -9.71 -18.22
N LEU A 8 1.43 -10.91 -18.30
CA LEU A 8 0.67 -12.11 -18.64
C LEU A 8 -0.43 -12.41 -17.61
N ASN A 9 -0.13 -12.32 -16.33
CA ASN A 9 -1.12 -12.52 -15.27
C ASN A 9 -2.25 -11.48 -15.30
N LYS A 10 -1.96 -10.24 -15.70
CA LYS A 10 -2.98 -9.19 -15.87
C LYS A 10 -3.98 -9.51 -16.98
N ILE A 11 -3.55 -10.18 -18.05
CA ILE A 11 -4.47 -10.61 -19.13
C ILE A 11 -5.51 -11.61 -18.60
N GLY A 12 -5.10 -12.52 -17.70
CA GLY A 12 -5.96 -13.53 -17.11
C GLY A 12 -6.68 -13.12 -15.82
N GLY A 13 -6.68 -11.84 -15.48
CA GLY A 13 -7.26 -11.31 -14.24
C GLY A 13 -8.80 -11.27 -14.21
N PRO A 14 -9.41 -10.90 -13.08
CA PRO A 14 -10.87 -10.95 -12.88
C PRO A 14 -11.64 -9.96 -13.76
N TYR A 15 -10.99 -8.90 -14.23
CA TYR A 15 -11.59 -7.83 -15.04
C TYR A 15 -11.31 -7.97 -16.54
N SER A 16 -10.90 -9.14 -17.02
CA SER A 16 -10.56 -9.38 -18.43
C SER A 16 -11.75 -9.24 -19.37
N ILE A 17 -12.98 -9.51 -18.90
CA ILE A 17 -14.22 -9.41 -19.65
C ILE A 17 -15.19 -8.53 -18.86
N THR A 18 -15.39 -7.28 -19.33
CA THR A 18 -16.21 -6.25 -18.67
C THR A 18 -17.11 -5.52 -19.68
N TRP A 19 -18.16 -4.86 -19.23
CA TRP A 19 -18.99 -4.00 -20.06
C TRP A 19 -18.20 -2.88 -20.75
N THR A 20 -17.11 -2.40 -20.13
CA THR A 20 -16.22 -1.42 -20.75
C THR A 20 -15.55 -2.01 -22.00
N SER A 21 -15.06 -3.25 -21.93
CA SER A 21 -14.48 -3.92 -23.10
C SER A 21 -15.51 -4.20 -24.19
N PHE A 22 -16.78 -4.44 -23.83
CA PHE A 22 -17.87 -4.54 -24.81
C PHE A 22 -18.03 -3.25 -25.63
N TRP A 23 -18.15 -2.10 -24.98
CA TRP A 23 -18.38 -0.84 -25.65
C TRP A 23 -17.18 -0.38 -26.48
N ILE A 24 -15.96 -0.58 -25.97
CA ILE A 24 -14.73 -0.27 -26.72
C ILE A 24 -14.65 -1.12 -27.99
N THR A 25 -14.87 -2.43 -27.88
CA THR A 25 -14.82 -3.32 -29.04
C THR A 25 -15.98 -3.06 -30.01
N TYR A 26 -17.16 -2.69 -29.53
CA TYR A 26 -18.30 -2.35 -30.37
C TYR A 26 -18.05 -1.08 -31.20
N ALA A 27 -17.57 -0.02 -30.56
CA ALA A 27 -17.23 1.22 -31.27
C ALA A 27 -16.14 0.99 -32.32
N LEU A 28 -15.09 0.23 -31.97
CA LEU A 28 -14.02 -0.10 -32.90
C LEU A 28 -14.52 -0.99 -34.05
N ASN A 29 -15.43 -1.92 -33.76
CA ASN A 29 -16.03 -2.79 -34.77
C ASN A 29 -16.90 -2.03 -35.76
N LEU A 30 -17.70 -1.06 -35.29
CA LEU A 30 -18.45 -0.16 -36.17
C LEU A 30 -17.47 0.58 -37.08
N LEU A 31 -16.47 1.22 -36.52
CA LEU A 31 -15.48 1.98 -37.26
C LEU A 31 -14.78 1.14 -38.33
N THR A 32 -14.22 -0.01 -37.93
CA THR A 32 -13.49 -0.89 -38.85
C THR A 32 -14.36 -1.53 -39.91
N HIS A 33 -15.65 -1.82 -39.61
CA HIS A 33 -16.56 -2.38 -40.59
C HIS A 33 -16.92 -1.36 -41.68
N PHE A 34 -17.19 -0.10 -41.31
CA PHE A 34 -17.49 0.95 -42.28
C PHE A 34 -16.28 1.31 -43.13
N ILE A 35 -15.09 1.30 -42.57
CA ILE A 35 -13.83 1.57 -43.25
C ILE A 35 -13.42 0.40 -44.16
N GLY A 36 -13.49 -0.84 -43.67
CA GLY A 36 -12.97 -2.01 -44.36
C GLY A 36 -13.90 -2.63 -45.42
N ASN A 37 -15.13 -2.16 -45.57
CA ASN A 37 -16.10 -2.73 -46.48
C ASN A 37 -16.96 -1.67 -47.19
N PRO A 38 -16.40 -0.75 -47.94
CA PRO A 38 -17.14 0.34 -48.57
C PRO A 38 -17.95 -0.08 -49.79
N GLY A 39 -17.50 -1.12 -50.51
CA GLY A 39 -18.15 -1.61 -51.74
C GLY A 39 -19.40 -2.47 -51.50
N ILE A 40 -19.81 -2.68 -50.24
CA ILE A 40 -21.03 -3.42 -49.94
C ILE A 40 -22.23 -2.52 -50.20
N GLY A 41 -23.03 -2.83 -51.23
CA GLY A 41 -24.25 -2.11 -51.59
C GLY A 41 -25.41 -2.17 -50.58
N ALA A 42 -25.16 -2.72 -49.36
CA ALA A 42 -26.16 -2.83 -48.32
C ALA A 42 -26.45 -1.48 -47.66
N PRO A 43 -27.73 -1.17 -47.33
CA PRO A 43 -28.12 0.01 -46.60
C PRO A 43 -27.38 0.18 -45.29
N PHE A 44 -27.17 1.44 -44.84
CA PHE A 44 -26.46 1.75 -43.58
C PHE A 44 -27.01 0.97 -42.37
N ILE A 45 -28.35 0.92 -42.25
CA ILE A 45 -29.04 0.22 -41.15
C ILE A 45 -28.71 -1.26 -41.17
N THR A 46 -28.69 -1.91 -42.33
CA THR A 46 -28.32 -3.36 -42.46
C THR A 46 -26.89 -3.59 -42.03
N ARG A 47 -25.98 -2.70 -42.38
CA ARG A 47 -24.56 -2.80 -41.97
C ARG A 47 -24.40 -2.65 -40.46
N VAL A 48 -25.10 -1.70 -39.85
CA VAL A 48 -25.12 -1.56 -38.38
C VAL A 48 -25.71 -2.81 -37.72
N ALA A 49 -26.79 -3.37 -38.26
CA ALA A 49 -27.41 -4.59 -37.72
C ALA A 49 -26.45 -5.81 -37.78
N ILE A 50 -25.73 -5.98 -38.89
CA ILE A 50 -24.72 -7.04 -39.04
C ILE A 50 -23.62 -6.90 -37.98
N VAL A 51 -23.08 -5.71 -37.77
CA VAL A 51 -22.06 -5.46 -36.76
C VAL A 51 -22.60 -5.71 -35.36
N SER A 52 -23.82 -5.25 -35.07
CA SER A 52 -24.45 -5.46 -33.76
C SER A 52 -24.68 -6.95 -33.46
N LEU A 53 -25.17 -7.71 -34.43
CA LEU A 53 -25.41 -9.14 -34.32
C LEU A 53 -24.08 -9.91 -34.08
N SER A 54 -23.04 -9.56 -34.83
CA SER A 54 -21.72 -10.16 -34.69
C SER A 54 -21.09 -9.83 -33.33
N GLN A 55 -21.31 -8.61 -32.83
CA GLN A 55 -20.86 -8.20 -31.49
C GLN A 55 -21.58 -8.98 -30.38
N LEU A 56 -22.90 -9.16 -30.52
CA LEU A 56 -23.68 -9.97 -29.57
C LEU A 56 -23.22 -11.43 -29.57
N ALA A 57 -23.00 -12.04 -30.73
CA ALA A 57 -22.49 -13.40 -30.82
C ALA A 57 -21.12 -13.56 -30.13
N MET A 58 -20.20 -12.64 -30.41
CA MET A 58 -18.91 -12.59 -29.72
C MET A 58 -19.08 -12.50 -28.21
N TRP A 59 -19.99 -11.61 -27.75
CA TRP A 59 -20.22 -11.37 -26.33
C TRP A 59 -20.84 -12.57 -25.61
N VAL A 60 -21.74 -13.29 -26.26
CA VAL A 60 -22.30 -14.57 -25.75
C VAL A 60 -21.19 -15.58 -25.52
N VAL A 61 -20.26 -15.74 -26.48
CA VAL A 61 -19.10 -16.62 -26.33
C VAL A 61 -18.24 -16.20 -25.14
N LEU A 62 -17.95 -14.91 -25.01
CA LEU A 62 -17.14 -14.38 -23.91
C LEU A 62 -17.79 -14.58 -22.54
N LEU A 63 -19.09 -14.29 -22.41
CA LEU A 63 -19.82 -14.46 -21.14
C LEU A 63 -19.96 -15.93 -20.73
N THR A 64 -20.27 -16.80 -21.70
CA THR A 64 -20.38 -18.25 -21.47
C THR A 64 -19.01 -18.83 -21.06
N GLY A 65 -17.97 -18.45 -21.79
CA GLY A 65 -16.60 -18.87 -21.48
C GLY A 65 -16.14 -18.33 -20.10
N LYS A 66 -16.49 -17.09 -19.76
CA LYS A 66 -16.21 -16.53 -18.44
C LYS A 66 -16.90 -17.34 -17.33
N ALA A 67 -18.17 -17.68 -17.51
CA ALA A 67 -18.93 -18.44 -16.53
C ALA A 67 -18.43 -19.88 -16.34
N LEU A 68 -17.95 -20.52 -17.41
CA LEU A 68 -17.52 -21.91 -17.39
C LEU A 68 -16.03 -22.10 -17.08
N LEU A 69 -15.16 -21.26 -17.65
CA LEU A 69 -13.70 -21.48 -17.68
C LEU A 69 -12.93 -20.51 -16.77
N LEU A 70 -13.45 -19.31 -16.47
CA LEU A 70 -12.76 -18.25 -15.77
C LEU A 70 -13.30 -18.02 -14.34
N ARG A 71 -13.73 -19.09 -13.68
CA ARG A 71 -14.09 -19.05 -12.26
C ARG A 71 -12.81 -18.84 -11.42
N ASP A 72 -12.89 -18.05 -10.35
CA ASP A 72 -11.80 -17.81 -9.39
C ASP A 72 -10.52 -17.16 -9.95
N THR A 73 -10.63 -16.40 -11.05
CA THR A 73 -9.49 -15.69 -11.65
C THR A 73 -8.90 -14.59 -10.77
N ALA A 74 -9.61 -14.18 -9.71
CA ALA A 74 -9.09 -13.27 -8.69
C ALA A 74 -7.94 -13.92 -7.87
N VAL A 75 -8.04 -15.23 -7.60
CA VAL A 75 -7.04 -15.99 -6.83
C VAL A 75 -6.00 -16.63 -7.76
N ARG A 76 -6.44 -17.15 -8.91
CA ARG A 76 -5.58 -17.85 -9.89
C ARG A 76 -5.82 -17.30 -11.30
N PRO A 77 -5.01 -16.33 -11.75
CA PRO A 77 -5.12 -15.79 -13.11
C PRO A 77 -4.87 -16.89 -14.16
N ARG A 78 -5.71 -16.91 -15.20
CA ARG A 78 -5.67 -17.92 -16.30
C ARG A 78 -5.43 -17.25 -17.65
N PRO A 79 -4.21 -16.74 -17.93
CA PRO A 79 -3.93 -15.94 -19.13
C PRO A 79 -4.13 -16.71 -20.43
N PHE A 80 -3.67 -17.94 -20.52
CA PHE A 80 -3.79 -18.74 -21.74
C PHE A 80 -5.23 -19.12 -22.05
N THR A 81 -6.03 -19.46 -21.04
CA THR A 81 -7.47 -19.72 -21.20
C THR A 81 -8.22 -18.47 -21.65
N THR A 82 -7.86 -17.31 -21.13
CA THR A 82 -8.44 -16.02 -21.54
C THR A 82 -8.10 -15.68 -22.99
N LEU A 83 -6.83 -15.86 -23.39
CA LEU A 83 -6.40 -15.65 -24.77
C LEU A 83 -7.09 -16.62 -25.75
N ALA A 84 -7.20 -17.90 -25.39
CA ALA A 84 -7.93 -18.89 -26.19
C ALA A 84 -9.42 -18.51 -26.34
N LEU A 85 -10.04 -18.01 -25.26
CA LEU A 85 -11.42 -17.54 -25.29
C LEU A 85 -11.59 -16.31 -26.21
N PHE A 86 -10.65 -15.38 -26.17
CA PHE A 86 -10.63 -14.22 -27.07
C PHE A 86 -10.50 -14.65 -28.53
N ALA A 87 -9.67 -15.65 -28.80
CA ALA A 87 -9.50 -16.25 -30.13
C ALA A 87 -10.81 -16.86 -30.64
N VAL A 88 -11.46 -17.70 -29.85
CA VAL A 88 -12.76 -18.31 -30.20
C VAL A 88 -13.84 -17.25 -30.41
N ALA A 89 -13.90 -16.24 -29.56
CA ALA A 89 -14.85 -15.13 -29.69
C ALA A 89 -14.63 -14.33 -30.99
N GLY A 90 -13.37 -14.11 -31.38
CA GLY A 90 -12.99 -13.46 -32.62
C GLY A 90 -13.38 -14.27 -33.85
N ILE A 91 -13.17 -15.59 -33.84
CA ILE A 91 -13.61 -16.51 -34.91
C ILE A 91 -15.14 -16.49 -35.04
N ALA A 92 -15.86 -16.65 -33.93
CA ALA A 92 -17.33 -16.64 -33.93
C ALA A 92 -17.89 -15.32 -34.54
N ARG A 93 -17.31 -14.17 -34.17
CA ARG A 93 -17.65 -12.89 -34.77
C ARG A 93 -17.41 -12.89 -36.29
N GLY A 94 -16.25 -13.38 -36.74
CA GLY A 94 -15.90 -13.44 -38.15
C GLY A 94 -16.88 -14.27 -38.97
N ILE A 95 -17.28 -15.43 -38.43
CA ILE A 95 -18.27 -16.33 -39.05
C ILE A 95 -19.63 -15.60 -39.18
N VAL A 96 -20.12 -14.96 -38.14
CA VAL A 96 -21.42 -14.24 -38.14
C VAL A 96 -21.41 -13.12 -39.19
N ILE A 97 -20.33 -12.32 -39.24
CA ILE A 97 -20.19 -11.28 -40.29
C ILE A 97 -20.23 -11.90 -41.68
N GLY A 98 -19.48 -12.98 -41.91
CA GLY A 98 -19.42 -13.63 -43.22
C GLY A 98 -20.79 -14.18 -43.66
N VAL A 99 -21.51 -14.86 -42.78
CA VAL A 99 -22.83 -15.42 -43.06
C VAL A 99 -23.87 -14.29 -43.30
N CYS A 100 -23.88 -13.28 -42.46
CA CYS A 100 -24.83 -12.16 -42.60
C CYS A 100 -24.61 -11.34 -43.88
N LEU A 101 -23.36 -11.11 -44.30
CA LEU A 101 -23.05 -10.43 -45.55
C LEU A 101 -23.44 -11.23 -46.78
N SER A 102 -23.22 -12.55 -46.74
CA SER A 102 -23.69 -13.44 -47.80
C SER A 102 -25.22 -13.42 -47.94
N ALA A 103 -25.94 -13.43 -46.82
CA ALA A 103 -27.41 -13.36 -46.80
C ALA A 103 -27.95 -12.01 -47.25
N ALA A 104 -27.20 -10.93 -47.12
CA ALA A 104 -27.57 -9.56 -47.54
C ALA A 104 -27.27 -9.30 -49.02
N GLY A 105 -26.95 -10.31 -49.83
CA GLY A 105 -26.70 -10.18 -51.28
C GLY A 105 -25.30 -9.64 -51.63
N GLY A 106 -24.40 -9.60 -50.67
CA GLY A 106 -22.97 -9.37 -50.90
C GLY A 106 -22.35 -10.57 -51.62
N ASP A 107 -21.28 -10.32 -52.40
CA ASP A 107 -20.60 -11.34 -53.17
C ASP A 107 -20.28 -12.56 -52.29
N ALA A 108 -20.85 -13.72 -52.65
CA ALA A 108 -20.80 -14.98 -51.93
C ALA A 108 -19.44 -15.69 -52.02
N SER A 109 -18.42 -15.00 -52.45
CA SER A 109 -17.07 -15.53 -52.54
C SER A 109 -16.52 -15.86 -51.15
N PRO A 110 -15.72 -16.93 -51.01
CA PRO A 110 -15.42 -17.65 -49.77
C PRO A 110 -14.45 -16.91 -48.86
N GLN A 111 -14.84 -15.75 -48.40
CA GLN A 111 -14.03 -14.99 -47.42
C GLN A 111 -14.30 -15.40 -45.96
N LEU A 112 -15.03 -16.52 -45.76
CA LEU A 112 -15.34 -16.98 -44.40
C LEU A 112 -14.07 -17.30 -43.61
N ALA A 113 -13.09 -17.97 -44.24
CA ALA A 113 -11.80 -18.23 -43.61
C ALA A 113 -11.01 -16.98 -43.30
N TYR A 114 -10.96 -16.03 -44.24
CA TYR A 114 -10.35 -14.72 -44.02
C TYR A 114 -11.01 -13.96 -42.89
N ARG A 115 -12.35 -13.84 -42.88
CA ARG A 115 -13.09 -13.09 -41.84
C ARG A 115 -12.93 -13.75 -40.47
N SER A 116 -12.84 -15.07 -40.40
CA SER A 116 -12.59 -15.81 -39.18
C SER A 116 -11.18 -15.54 -38.65
N LEU A 117 -10.16 -15.61 -39.53
CA LEU A 117 -8.77 -15.30 -39.17
C LEU A 117 -8.60 -13.81 -38.81
N ALA A 118 -9.18 -12.88 -39.58
CA ALA A 118 -9.15 -11.47 -39.26
C ALA A 118 -9.83 -11.20 -37.91
N GLY A 119 -10.96 -11.84 -37.64
CA GLY A 119 -11.65 -11.78 -36.35
C GLY A 119 -10.78 -12.30 -35.20
N LEU A 120 -10.18 -13.50 -35.40
CA LEU A 120 -9.27 -14.11 -34.44
C LEU A 120 -8.19 -13.13 -33.99
N PHE A 121 -7.44 -12.56 -34.89
CA PHE A 121 -6.28 -11.73 -34.52
C PHE A 121 -6.65 -10.31 -34.09
N THR A 122 -7.55 -9.65 -34.83
CA THR A 122 -7.94 -8.27 -34.50
C THR A 122 -8.65 -8.20 -33.15
N ILE A 123 -9.63 -9.09 -32.91
CA ILE A 123 -10.38 -9.10 -31.67
C ILE A 123 -9.52 -9.57 -30.51
N SER A 124 -8.70 -10.60 -30.69
CA SER A 124 -7.78 -11.05 -29.64
C SER A 124 -6.80 -9.94 -29.22
N THR A 125 -6.25 -9.21 -30.19
CA THR A 125 -5.35 -8.08 -29.90
C THR A 125 -6.07 -6.97 -29.14
N VAL A 126 -7.24 -6.55 -29.61
CA VAL A 126 -8.01 -5.47 -28.96
C VAL A 126 -8.49 -5.88 -27.56
N LEU A 127 -9.04 -7.09 -27.42
CA LEU A 127 -9.47 -7.61 -26.12
C LEU A 127 -8.30 -7.79 -25.15
N THR A 128 -7.13 -8.21 -25.64
CA THR A 128 -5.92 -8.34 -24.82
C THR A 128 -5.45 -6.98 -24.32
N LEU A 129 -5.39 -5.97 -25.19
CA LEU A 129 -4.99 -4.61 -24.81
C LEU A 129 -6.00 -3.97 -23.84
N THR A 130 -7.29 -4.11 -24.11
CA THR A 130 -8.34 -3.60 -23.21
C THR A 130 -8.37 -4.34 -21.87
N SER A 131 -8.19 -5.65 -21.87
CA SER A 131 -8.07 -6.47 -20.65
C SER A 131 -6.87 -6.02 -19.81
N LEU A 132 -5.72 -5.83 -20.44
CA LEU A 132 -4.51 -5.37 -19.77
C LEU A 132 -4.72 -3.99 -19.11
N ALA A 133 -5.33 -3.06 -19.86
CA ALA A 133 -5.61 -1.71 -19.38
C ALA A 133 -6.61 -1.72 -18.21
N ILE A 134 -7.73 -2.44 -18.34
CA ILE A 134 -8.78 -2.48 -17.33
C ILE A 134 -8.30 -3.18 -16.04
N ASN A 135 -7.60 -4.33 -16.16
CA ASN A 135 -7.06 -5.01 -14.99
C ASN A 135 -5.99 -4.17 -14.29
N ALA A 136 -5.12 -3.48 -15.05
CA ALA A 136 -4.15 -2.56 -14.47
C ALA A 136 -4.83 -1.43 -13.70
N ALA A 137 -5.84 -0.78 -14.28
CA ALA A 137 -6.59 0.30 -13.64
C ALA A 137 -7.33 -0.17 -12.38
N ARG A 138 -8.00 -1.33 -12.43
CA ARG A 138 -8.76 -1.86 -11.30
C ARG A 138 -7.88 -2.32 -10.14
N GLU A 139 -6.80 -3.05 -10.43
CA GLU A 139 -5.82 -3.46 -9.42
C GLU A 139 -5.27 -2.24 -8.68
N HIS A 140 -5.06 -1.16 -9.41
CA HIS A 140 -4.59 0.07 -8.85
C HIS A 140 -5.66 0.78 -7.99
N ASP A 141 -6.90 0.89 -8.47
CA ASP A 141 -8.02 1.42 -7.69
C ASP A 141 -8.18 0.68 -6.35
N ASP A 142 -8.00 -0.64 -6.33
CA ASP A 142 -8.11 -1.44 -5.12
C ASP A 142 -6.96 -1.15 -4.14
N ARG A 143 -5.74 -0.95 -4.64
CA ARG A 143 -4.58 -0.52 -3.83
C ARG A 143 -4.77 0.88 -3.25
N LEU A 144 -5.21 1.82 -4.07
CA LEU A 144 -5.50 3.19 -3.60
C LEU A 144 -6.56 3.20 -2.51
N ARG A 145 -7.63 2.42 -2.66
CA ARG A 145 -8.67 2.31 -1.62
C ARG A 145 -8.10 1.75 -0.31
N ALA A 146 -7.26 0.74 -0.38
CA ALA A 146 -6.61 0.16 0.79
C ALA A 146 -5.71 1.19 1.50
N LEU A 147 -4.89 1.94 0.74
CA LEU A 147 -4.03 2.99 1.28
C LEU A 147 -4.85 4.16 1.87
N MET A 148 -5.92 4.59 1.21
CA MET A 148 -6.80 5.64 1.74
C MET A 148 -7.53 5.18 3.01
N ALA A 149 -7.89 3.91 3.12
CA ALA A 149 -8.49 3.37 4.33
C ALA A 149 -7.49 3.37 5.49
N SER A 150 -6.23 2.97 5.23
CA SER A 150 -5.19 2.97 6.27
C SER A 150 -4.81 4.38 6.73
N THR A 151 -4.69 5.34 5.80
CA THR A 151 -4.39 6.75 6.17
C THR A 151 -5.49 7.37 7.02
N ARG A 152 -6.76 7.15 6.68
CA ARG A 152 -7.87 7.64 7.50
C ARG A 152 -7.90 7.02 8.89
N ALA A 153 -7.73 5.70 8.95
CA ALA A 153 -7.65 5.02 10.21
C ALA A 153 -6.54 5.61 11.11
N LEU A 154 -5.40 5.95 10.52
CA LEU A 154 -4.30 6.59 11.23
C LEU A 154 -4.60 8.05 11.63
N GLU A 155 -5.28 8.84 10.78
CA GLU A 155 -5.71 10.20 11.11
C GLU A 155 -6.73 10.22 12.26
N GLU A 156 -7.71 9.32 12.23
CA GLU A 156 -8.68 9.14 13.32
C GLU A 156 -8.00 8.70 14.62
N ALA A 157 -7.05 7.75 14.52
CA ALA A 157 -6.24 7.32 15.65
C ALA A 157 -5.48 8.50 16.28
N ARG A 158 -4.79 9.28 15.45
CA ARG A 158 -4.05 10.46 15.89
C ARG A 158 -4.97 11.47 16.59
N ALA A 159 -6.08 11.84 15.98
CA ALA A 159 -7.03 12.80 16.53
C ALA A 159 -7.60 12.32 17.87
N HIS A 160 -7.99 11.05 17.94
CA HIS A 160 -8.53 10.44 19.16
C HIS A 160 -7.48 10.36 20.28
N LEU A 161 -6.26 9.95 19.94
CA LEU A 161 -5.16 9.87 20.92
C LEU A 161 -4.79 11.24 21.48
N THR A 162 -4.64 12.26 20.65
CA THR A 162 -4.21 13.59 21.10
C THR A 162 -5.21 14.23 22.09
N VAL A 163 -6.51 14.15 21.80
CA VAL A 163 -7.54 14.79 22.65
C VAL A 163 -7.85 13.99 23.92
N SER A 164 -7.82 12.65 23.83
CA SER A 164 -8.23 11.79 24.95
C SER A 164 -7.12 11.53 25.98
N ILE A 165 -5.86 11.62 25.58
CA ILE A 165 -4.73 11.24 26.44
C ILE A 165 -4.50 12.29 27.52
N GLU A 166 -4.35 13.57 27.18
CA GLU A 166 -4.10 14.63 28.16
C GLU A 166 -5.20 14.68 29.21
N ALA A 167 -6.47 14.75 28.78
CA ALA A 167 -7.60 14.81 29.68
C ALA A 167 -7.74 13.56 30.58
N ARG A 168 -7.44 12.37 30.07
CA ARG A 168 -7.51 11.12 30.86
C ARG A 168 -6.38 11.00 31.86
N ASN A 169 -5.16 11.37 31.47
CA ASN A 169 -4.00 11.31 32.35
C ASN A 169 -4.11 12.32 33.49
N GLU A 170 -4.48 13.55 33.19
CA GLU A 170 -4.75 14.55 34.24
C GLU A 170 -5.86 14.10 35.19
N ALA A 171 -6.96 13.58 34.65
CA ALA A 171 -8.06 13.06 35.45
C ALA A 171 -7.66 11.84 36.30
N ALA A 172 -6.81 10.96 35.75
CA ALA A 172 -6.31 9.77 36.49
C ALA A 172 -5.38 10.19 37.63
N VAL A 173 -4.41 11.07 37.37
CA VAL A 173 -3.50 11.58 38.39
C VAL A 173 -4.28 12.32 39.47
N ALA A 174 -5.19 13.24 39.11
CA ALA A 174 -6.02 13.97 40.04
C ALA A 174 -6.99 13.09 40.85
N ARG A 175 -7.45 11.97 40.27
CA ARG A 175 -8.23 10.97 40.99
C ARG A 175 -7.39 10.25 42.04
N ILE A 176 -6.23 9.74 41.64
CA ILE A 176 -5.31 9.02 42.50
C ILE A 176 -4.86 9.90 43.66
N GLN A 177 -4.49 11.13 43.37
CA GLN A 177 -4.10 12.11 44.42
C GLN A 177 -5.22 12.35 45.42
N ARG A 178 -6.44 12.59 44.94
CA ARG A 178 -7.61 12.81 45.81
C ARG A 178 -7.90 11.61 46.69
N GLU A 179 -7.91 10.41 46.12
CA GLU A 179 -8.18 9.17 46.86
C GLU A 179 -7.12 8.93 47.95
N LEU A 180 -5.81 9.08 47.62
CA LEU A 180 -4.74 8.93 48.58
C LEU A 180 -4.76 9.99 49.67
N LEU A 181 -4.98 11.28 49.32
CA LEU A 181 -5.06 12.38 50.29
C LEU A 181 -6.27 12.22 51.19
N GLN A 182 -7.43 11.75 50.70
CA GLN A 182 -8.59 11.43 51.51
C GLN A 182 -8.29 10.34 52.54
N GLU A 183 -7.66 9.25 52.13
CA GLU A 183 -7.25 8.20 53.06
C GLU A 183 -6.27 8.71 54.12
N PHE A 184 -5.30 9.54 53.74
CA PHE A 184 -4.35 10.10 54.73
C PHE A 184 -4.98 11.14 55.69
N THR A 185 -6.06 11.82 55.27
CA THR A 185 -6.80 12.75 56.17
C THR A 185 -7.68 11.99 57.18
N LEU A 186 -8.04 10.74 56.90
CA LEU A 186 -8.81 9.88 57.82
C LEU A 186 -7.95 9.23 58.92
N LEU A 187 -6.61 9.42 58.89
CA LEU A 187 -5.73 8.92 59.91
C LEU A 187 -6.03 9.63 61.24
N ASP A 188 -6.62 8.92 62.19
CA ASP A 188 -6.98 9.39 63.54
C ASP A 188 -5.78 9.29 64.50
N PRO A 189 -5.23 10.43 64.96
CA PRO A 189 -4.11 10.44 65.92
C PRO A 189 -4.38 9.68 67.23
N SER A 190 -5.66 9.53 67.58
CA SER A 190 -6.06 8.84 68.81
C SER A 190 -6.06 7.30 68.67
N ARG A 191 -5.94 6.76 67.44
CA ARG A 191 -6.07 5.31 67.13
C ARG A 191 -4.94 4.79 66.26
N PRO A 192 -3.67 4.80 66.75
CA PRO A 192 -2.53 4.48 65.91
C PRO A 192 -2.51 3.03 65.36
N ALA A 193 -3.06 2.07 66.07
CA ALA A 193 -3.17 0.70 65.60
C ALA A 193 -4.18 0.52 64.46
N GLU A 194 -5.23 1.36 64.35
CA GLU A 194 -6.13 1.41 63.21
C GLU A 194 -5.47 2.07 62.03
N ALA A 195 -4.68 3.13 62.25
CA ALA A 195 -3.91 3.82 61.22
C ALA A 195 -2.89 2.88 60.54
N VAL A 196 -2.18 2.02 61.27
CA VAL A 196 -1.27 1.00 60.70
C VAL A 196 -2.02 0.09 59.74
N ARG A 197 -3.14 -0.50 60.18
CA ARG A 197 -3.96 -1.38 59.32
C ARG A 197 -4.53 -0.70 58.10
N MET A 198 -4.90 0.57 58.21
CA MET A 198 -5.37 1.40 57.12
C MET A 198 -4.25 1.63 56.11
N LEU A 199 -3.06 2.01 56.52
CA LEU A 199 -1.90 2.21 55.64
C LEU A 199 -1.51 0.92 54.91
N GLU A 200 -1.50 -0.23 55.61
CA GLU A 200 -1.23 -1.53 54.97
C GLU A 200 -2.27 -1.87 53.89
N ARG A 201 -3.55 -1.63 54.18
CA ARG A 201 -4.64 -1.81 53.17
C ARG A 201 -4.49 -0.83 52.01
N THR A 202 -4.20 0.43 52.27
CA THR A 202 -3.99 1.40 51.19
C THR A 202 -2.84 0.98 50.28
N ALA A 203 -1.76 0.46 50.82
CA ALA A 203 -0.63 -0.05 50.04
C ALA A 203 -0.99 -1.31 49.22
N SER A 204 -1.71 -2.29 49.81
CA SER A 204 -2.01 -3.56 49.15
C SER A 204 -3.21 -3.51 48.23
N ASP A 205 -4.30 -2.83 48.64
CA ASP A 205 -5.60 -2.93 48.03
C ASP A 205 -5.90 -1.74 47.06
N MET A 206 -5.14 -0.64 47.21
CA MET A 206 -5.32 0.56 46.38
C MET A 206 -4.07 0.82 45.49
N VAL A 207 -2.91 1.06 46.09
CA VAL A 207 -1.72 1.51 45.33
C VAL A 207 -1.20 0.42 44.39
N ARG A 208 -1.12 -0.81 44.85
CA ARG A 208 -0.62 -1.95 44.07
C ARG A 208 -1.54 -2.30 42.89
N PRO A 209 -2.87 -2.43 43.02
CA PRO A 209 -3.78 -2.64 41.88
C PRO A 209 -3.78 -1.48 40.89
N LEU A 210 -3.80 -0.22 41.37
CA LEU A 210 -3.75 0.98 40.53
C LEU A 210 -2.48 1.05 39.69
N SER A 211 -1.33 0.72 40.26
CA SER A 211 -0.07 0.70 39.51
C SER A 211 -0.08 -0.39 38.42
N HIS A 212 -0.69 -1.54 38.70
CA HIS A 212 -0.87 -2.62 37.75
C HIS A 212 -1.90 -2.28 36.66
N GLU A 213 -3.00 -1.63 37.02
CA GLU A 213 -4.05 -1.18 36.07
C GLU A 213 -3.46 -0.16 35.10
N LEU A 214 -2.71 0.84 35.59
CA LEU A 214 -2.02 1.82 34.74
C LEU A 214 -0.97 1.18 33.83
N ALA A 215 -0.22 0.22 34.33
CA ALA A 215 0.73 -0.53 33.51
C ALA A 215 0.04 -1.42 32.44
N SER A 216 -1.23 -1.79 32.68
CA SER A 216 -1.98 -2.71 31.80
C SER A 216 -3.08 -2.04 30.98
N SER A 217 -3.51 -0.81 31.32
CA SER A 217 -4.59 -0.10 30.63
C SER A 217 -4.12 0.45 29.28
N ILE A 218 -4.54 -0.20 28.20
CA ILE A 218 -4.41 0.33 26.85
C ILE A 218 -5.80 0.67 26.36
N PRO A 219 -6.03 1.85 25.80
CA PRO A 219 -7.25 2.11 25.05
C PRO A 219 -7.23 1.21 23.81
N ALA A 220 -8.04 0.15 23.79
CA ALA A 220 -8.26 -0.63 22.57
C ALA A 220 -8.91 0.27 21.53
N TRP A 221 -8.08 0.81 20.63
CA TRP A 221 -8.58 1.53 19.49
C TRP A 221 -8.83 0.56 18.34
N SER A 222 -10.06 0.51 17.87
CA SER A 222 -10.44 -0.23 16.66
C SER A 222 -10.85 0.79 15.61
N PRO A 223 -10.20 0.80 14.41
CA PRO A 223 -10.57 1.75 13.37
C PRO A 223 -12.02 1.56 12.97
N ALA A 224 -12.77 2.67 12.84
CA ALA A 224 -14.09 2.65 12.24
C ALA A 224 -13.99 2.16 10.79
N PRO A 225 -14.95 1.37 10.27
CA PRO A 225 -14.96 0.93 8.89
C PRO A 225 -14.97 2.17 7.98
N ALA A 226 -13.89 2.34 7.20
CA ALA A 226 -13.70 3.50 6.34
C ALA A 226 -14.78 3.53 5.25
N GLU A 227 -15.53 4.63 5.15
CA GLU A 227 -16.37 4.90 3.98
C GLU A 227 -15.49 4.95 2.73
N LEU A 228 -15.81 4.09 1.77
CA LEU A 228 -15.05 3.91 0.53
C LEU A 228 -15.19 5.16 -0.36
N LEU A 229 -14.24 6.06 -0.30
CA LEU A 229 -14.05 7.04 -1.37
C LEU A 229 -13.73 6.27 -2.66
N ARG A 230 -14.40 6.63 -3.74
CA ARG A 230 -14.12 6.07 -5.06
C ARG A 230 -13.01 6.92 -5.69
N PRO A 231 -11.78 6.40 -5.82
CA PRO A 231 -10.77 7.09 -6.60
C PRO A 231 -11.27 7.18 -8.05
N GLY A 232 -11.30 8.37 -8.60
CA GLY A 232 -11.73 8.62 -9.98
C GLY A 232 -10.52 8.87 -10.85
N ILE A 233 -10.59 8.46 -12.14
CA ILE A 233 -9.60 8.85 -13.13
C ILE A 233 -9.73 10.36 -13.38
N ASN A 234 -8.65 11.09 -13.12
CA ASN A 234 -8.57 12.51 -13.46
C ASN A 234 -8.21 12.67 -14.94
N TRP A 235 -9.23 12.66 -15.80
CA TRP A 235 -9.07 12.75 -17.25
C TRP A 235 -8.25 13.96 -17.72
N PRO A 236 -8.44 15.18 -17.20
CA PRO A 236 -7.57 16.30 -17.51
C PRO A 236 -6.09 16.01 -17.27
N LEU A 237 -5.73 15.41 -16.13
CA LEU A 237 -4.37 15.01 -15.81
C LEU A 237 -3.87 13.87 -16.71
N VAL A 238 -4.71 12.89 -17.03
CA VAL A 238 -4.38 11.82 -17.98
C VAL A 238 -4.01 12.38 -19.34
N PHE A 239 -4.82 13.30 -19.88
CA PHE A 239 -4.51 13.94 -21.17
C PHE A 239 -3.26 14.83 -21.11
N ASP A 240 -3.02 15.47 -19.96
CA ASP A 240 -1.79 16.22 -19.73
C ASP A 240 -0.55 15.29 -19.77
N LEU A 241 -0.59 14.21 -19.03
CA LEU A 241 0.46 13.18 -19.00
C LEU A 241 0.62 12.46 -20.35
N ALA A 242 -0.50 12.17 -21.02
CA ALA A 242 -0.52 11.51 -22.32
C ALA A 242 0.05 12.36 -23.45
N SER A 243 0.04 13.68 -23.31
CA SER A 243 0.54 14.61 -24.34
C SER A 243 1.88 15.26 -23.99
N SER A 244 2.50 14.92 -22.87
CA SER A 244 3.74 15.52 -22.38
C SER A 244 5.00 14.73 -22.74
N GLY A 245 6.10 15.42 -23.01
CA GLY A 245 7.42 14.84 -23.22
C GLY A 245 7.51 14.02 -24.51
N ARG A 246 7.74 12.72 -24.39
CA ARG A 246 7.75 11.74 -25.50
C ARG A 246 6.54 10.80 -25.35
N PRO A 247 5.36 11.25 -25.79
CA PRO A 247 4.11 10.55 -25.51
C PRO A 247 3.98 9.20 -26.23
N LEU A 248 4.46 9.10 -27.46
CA LEU A 248 4.27 7.92 -28.30
C LEU A 248 5.21 6.76 -27.90
N ARG A 249 4.78 5.54 -28.14
CA ARG A 249 5.55 4.31 -27.98
C ARG A 249 5.75 3.61 -29.33
N PRO A 250 6.76 4.03 -30.11
CA PRO A 250 6.90 3.63 -31.50
C PRO A 250 6.90 2.10 -31.69
N LEU A 251 7.71 1.38 -30.90
CA LEU A 251 7.83 -0.06 -31.04
C LEU A 251 6.52 -0.80 -30.69
N ALA A 252 5.88 -0.41 -29.58
CA ALA A 252 4.63 -1.03 -29.15
C ALA A 252 3.52 -0.79 -30.18
N THR A 253 3.42 0.44 -30.72
CA THR A 253 2.44 0.78 -31.76
C THR A 253 2.74 0.04 -33.05
N ALA A 254 4.00 -0.02 -33.49
CA ALA A 254 4.40 -0.74 -34.71
C ALA A 254 4.07 -2.24 -34.64
N VAL A 255 4.40 -2.90 -33.54
CA VAL A 255 4.07 -4.33 -33.33
C VAL A 255 2.55 -4.54 -33.27
N SER A 256 1.83 -3.68 -32.56
CA SER A 256 0.36 -3.78 -32.46
C SER A 256 -0.34 -3.51 -33.80
N LEU A 257 0.24 -2.73 -34.70
CA LEU A 257 -0.27 -2.48 -36.05
C LEU A 257 0.11 -3.63 -37.01
N ALA A 258 1.32 -4.18 -36.90
CA ALA A 258 1.81 -5.23 -37.78
C ALA A 258 0.99 -6.54 -37.66
N ILE A 259 0.56 -6.90 -36.44
CA ILE A 259 -0.21 -8.14 -36.22
C ILE A 259 -1.52 -8.20 -37.04
N PRO A 260 -2.45 -7.24 -36.94
CA PRO A 260 -3.66 -7.24 -37.76
C PRO A 260 -3.36 -7.00 -39.25
N SER A 261 -2.32 -6.23 -39.58
CA SER A 261 -1.92 -5.97 -40.97
C SER A 261 -1.47 -7.26 -41.69
N PHE A 262 -0.76 -8.16 -41.00
CA PHE A 262 -0.32 -9.45 -41.57
C PHE A 262 -1.48 -10.22 -42.16
N ILE A 263 -2.60 -10.30 -41.48
CA ILE A 263 -3.75 -11.10 -41.87
C ILE A 263 -4.45 -10.49 -43.07
N PHE A 264 -4.59 -9.16 -43.06
CA PHE A 264 -5.16 -8.44 -44.18
C PHE A 264 -4.29 -8.61 -45.43
N THR A 265 -2.98 -8.40 -45.29
CA THR A 265 -2.05 -8.53 -46.44
C THR A 265 -1.95 -9.94 -46.96
N PHE A 266 -1.87 -10.95 -46.10
CA PHE A 266 -1.80 -12.34 -46.50
C PHE A 266 -3.04 -12.84 -47.28
N ALA A 267 -4.21 -12.24 -47.02
CA ALA A 267 -5.45 -12.62 -47.69
C ALA A 267 -5.62 -12.00 -49.06
N PHE A 268 -5.01 -10.83 -49.34
CA PHE A 268 -5.29 -10.03 -50.54
C PHE A 268 -4.08 -9.83 -51.45
N PHE A 269 -2.86 -10.14 -50.98
CA PHE A 269 -1.62 -9.84 -51.71
C PHE A 269 -0.74 -11.05 -51.92
N PRO A 270 0.08 -11.08 -52.99
CA PRO A 270 1.09 -12.11 -53.21
C PRO A 270 2.14 -12.18 -52.09
N PRO A 271 2.77 -13.32 -51.83
CA PRO A 271 3.74 -13.46 -50.71
C PRO A 271 4.89 -12.46 -50.71
N ALA A 272 5.38 -12.04 -51.87
CA ALA A 272 6.43 -11.02 -51.96
C ALA A 272 5.98 -9.64 -51.46
N GLU A 273 4.75 -9.26 -51.80
CA GLU A 273 4.16 -7.98 -51.34
C GLU A 273 3.80 -8.04 -49.84
N VAL A 274 3.38 -9.20 -49.33
CA VAL A 274 3.11 -9.40 -47.90
C VAL A 274 4.34 -9.02 -47.06
N LEU A 275 5.53 -9.50 -47.45
CA LEU A 275 6.76 -9.20 -46.73
C LEU A 275 7.06 -7.68 -46.72
N LEU A 276 6.89 -7.02 -47.87
CA LEU A 276 7.12 -5.58 -47.98
C LEU A 276 6.13 -4.78 -47.16
N LEU A 277 4.83 -5.13 -47.17
CA LEU A 277 3.78 -4.50 -46.40
C LEU A 277 3.97 -4.72 -44.88
N MET A 278 4.51 -5.86 -44.47
CA MET A 278 4.85 -6.11 -43.08
C MET A 278 6.05 -5.28 -42.62
N LEU A 279 7.08 -5.15 -43.47
CA LEU A 279 8.23 -4.29 -43.17
C LEU A 279 7.79 -2.82 -43.08
N ASP A 280 6.91 -2.36 -43.98
CA ASP A 280 6.31 -1.01 -43.89
C ASP A 280 5.54 -0.84 -42.58
N ALA A 281 4.61 -1.72 -42.25
CA ALA A 281 3.83 -1.64 -41.02
C ALA A 281 4.70 -1.62 -39.75
N LEU A 282 5.84 -2.33 -39.74
CA LEU A 282 6.71 -2.40 -38.59
C LEU A 282 7.76 -1.26 -38.58
N VAL A 283 8.55 -1.18 -39.64
CA VAL A 283 9.74 -0.31 -39.68
C VAL A 283 9.37 1.15 -39.93
N ALA A 284 8.49 1.42 -40.91
CA ALA A 284 8.06 2.78 -41.20
C ALA A 284 7.28 3.37 -40.02
N THR A 285 6.37 2.60 -39.41
CA THR A 285 5.66 3.04 -38.19
C THR A 285 6.65 3.40 -37.08
N TRP A 286 7.62 2.52 -36.81
CA TRP A 286 8.63 2.77 -35.76
C TRP A 286 9.45 4.04 -36.04
N ILE A 287 9.92 4.24 -37.27
CA ILE A 287 10.73 5.41 -37.66
C ILE A 287 9.90 6.68 -37.55
N LEU A 288 8.71 6.70 -38.15
CA LEU A 288 7.86 7.89 -38.22
C LEU A 288 7.39 8.35 -36.83
N LEU A 289 6.99 7.42 -35.97
CA LEU A 289 6.58 7.76 -34.61
C LEU A 289 7.78 8.14 -33.72
N THR A 290 8.97 7.60 -33.99
CA THR A 290 10.20 8.01 -33.28
C THR A 290 10.59 9.43 -33.66
N ALA A 291 10.55 9.77 -34.98
CA ALA A 291 10.77 11.12 -35.47
C ALA A 291 9.69 12.08 -34.96
N GLY A 292 8.43 11.65 -34.96
CA GLY A 292 7.30 12.38 -34.39
C GLY A 292 7.50 12.71 -32.90
N ASN A 293 7.97 11.76 -32.09
CA ASN A 293 8.33 12.02 -30.69
C ASN A 293 9.43 13.06 -30.52
N ALA A 294 10.45 13.02 -31.39
CA ALA A 294 11.54 14.00 -31.35
C ALA A 294 11.03 15.41 -31.71
N LEU A 295 10.10 15.49 -32.66
CA LEU A 295 9.44 16.75 -33.05
C LEU A 295 8.54 17.26 -31.93
N LEU A 296 7.67 16.41 -31.39
CA LEU A 296 6.78 16.76 -30.28
C LEU A 296 7.54 17.26 -29.07
N ALA A 297 8.65 16.62 -28.71
CA ALA A 297 9.49 17.05 -27.59
C ALA A 297 10.06 18.47 -27.77
N ARG A 298 10.16 18.97 -29.02
CA ARG A 298 10.65 20.34 -29.33
C ARG A 298 9.53 21.38 -29.35
N ILE A 299 8.35 21.02 -29.87
CA ILE A 299 7.27 22.00 -30.13
C ILE A 299 6.22 22.06 -29.02
N THR A 300 6.08 21.06 -28.17
CA THR A 300 5.03 20.99 -27.14
C THR A 300 5.38 21.59 -25.77
N PRO A 301 6.65 21.81 -25.38
CA PRO A 301 6.95 22.39 -24.07
C PRO A 301 6.27 23.75 -23.85
N GLY A 302 5.64 23.93 -22.68
CA GLY A 302 4.94 25.17 -22.32
C GLY A 302 3.62 25.43 -23.04
N ARG A 303 3.17 24.56 -23.95
CA ARG A 303 1.90 24.72 -24.64
C ARG A 303 0.71 24.18 -23.84
N PRO A 304 -0.50 24.75 -23.99
CA PRO A 304 -1.72 24.23 -23.37
C PRO A 304 -1.99 22.77 -23.76
N VAL A 305 -2.68 22.02 -22.89
CA VAL A 305 -2.99 20.58 -23.09
C VAL A 305 -3.69 20.33 -24.41
N GLN A 306 -4.65 21.19 -24.79
CA GLN A 306 -5.41 21.07 -26.05
C GLN A 306 -4.49 21.10 -27.28
N VAL A 307 -3.52 22.03 -27.30
CA VAL A 307 -2.56 22.16 -28.40
C VAL A 307 -1.65 20.93 -28.47
N ARG A 308 -1.24 20.41 -27.33
CA ARG A 308 -0.41 19.19 -27.25
C ARG A 308 -1.16 17.96 -27.75
N VAL A 309 -2.43 17.79 -27.33
CA VAL A 309 -3.30 16.69 -27.79
C VAL A 309 -3.51 16.76 -29.31
N ILE A 310 -3.78 17.95 -29.86
CA ILE A 310 -3.90 18.16 -31.30
C ILE A 310 -2.60 17.82 -32.03
N ALA A 311 -1.45 18.24 -31.50
CA ALA A 311 -0.15 17.96 -32.10
C ALA A 311 0.17 16.44 -32.10
N VAL A 312 -0.12 15.73 -31.01
CA VAL A 312 0.03 14.27 -30.92
C VAL A 312 -0.90 13.57 -31.93
N THR A 313 -2.18 13.97 -32.00
CA THR A 313 -3.15 13.39 -32.92
C THR A 313 -2.72 13.62 -34.38
N PHE A 314 -2.31 14.83 -34.72
CA PHE A 314 -1.83 15.17 -36.06
C PHE A 314 -0.58 14.33 -36.42
N THR A 315 0.36 14.18 -35.50
CA THR A 315 1.55 13.33 -35.70
C THR A 315 1.18 11.87 -35.98
N CYS A 316 0.23 11.31 -35.22
CA CYS A 316 -0.22 9.93 -35.43
C CYS A 316 -0.96 9.77 -36.79
N LEU A 317 -1.83 10.71 -37.13
CA LEU A 317 -2.56 10.69 -38.43
C LEU A 317 -1.59 10.85 -39.60
N SER A 318 -0.63 11.77 -39.53
CA SER A 318 0.38 11.98 -40.57
C SER A 318 1.25 10.74 -40.75
N ALA A 319 1.72 10.14 -39.67
CA ALA A 319 2.48 8.90 -39.74
C ALA A 319 1.66 7.76 -40.37
N GLY A 320 0.42 7.59 -39.94
CA GLY A 320 -0.49 6.59 -40.50
C GLY A 320 -0.81 6.83 -41.97
N ALA A 321 -0.96 8.09 -42.38
CA ALA A 321 -1.19 8.44 -43.78
C ALA A 321 0.00 8.12 -44.69
N VAL A 322 1.23 8.36 -44.19
CA VAL A 322 2.47 8.01 -44.94
C VAL A 322 2.59 6.49 -45.06
N ILE A 323 2.40 5.75 -43.95
CA ILE A 323 2.44 4.28 -43.95
C ILE A 323 1.41 3.73 -44.94
N GLY A 324 0.19 4.22 -44.87
CA GLY A 324 -0.88 3.80 -45.76
C GLY A 324 -0.62 4.14 -47.22
N PHE A 325 0.01 5.29 -47.52
CA PHE A 325 0.43 5.67 -48.87
C PHE A 325 1.50 4.70 -49.42
N ILE A 326 2.51 4.37 -48.63
CA ILE A 326 3.53 3.38 -48.99
C ILE A 326 2.87 2.01 -49.28
N ALA A 327 1.94 1.59 -48.43
CA ALA A 327 1.20 0.35 -48.63
C ALA A 327 0.36 0.38 -49.91
N HIS A 328 -0.24 1.54 -50.29
CA HIS A 328 -0.99 1.71 -51.52
C HIS A 328 -0.10 1.59 -52.75
N GLU A 329 1.09 2.19 -52.75
CA GLU A 329 2.06 2.08 -53.84
C GLU A 329 2.58 0.65 -54.02
N ILE A 330 2.91 -0.05 -52.92
CA ILE A 330 3.32 -1.47 -52.94
C ILE A 330 2.21 -2.32 -53.54
N ALA A 331 0.93 -2.00 -53.26
CA ALA A 331 -0.23 -2.72 -53.77
C ALA A 331 -0.63 -2.31 -55.20
N GLY A 332 0.22 -1.61 -55.94
CA GLY A 332 0.03 -1.24 -57.34
C GLY A 332 -1.20 -0.36 -57.61
N GLY A 333 -1.60 0.50 -56.65
CA GLY A 333 -2.77 1.39 -56.82
C GLY A 333 -4.12 0.68 -56.78
N SER A 334 -4.17 -0.56 -56.35
CA SER A 334 -5.39 -1.38 -56.31
C SER A 334 -6.46 -0.79 -55.35
N VAL A 335 -7.73 -1.17 -55.54
CA VAL A 335 -8.81 -0.80 -54.62
C VAL A 335 -8.52 -1.32 -53.20
N ALA A 336 -7.93 -2.49 -53.08
CA ALA A 336 -7.47 -3.04 -51.78
C ALA A 336 -6.39 -2.16 -51.14
N GLY A 337 -5.47 -1.60 -51.94
CA GLY A 337 -4.46 -0.66 -51.48
C GLY A 337 -5.04 0.67 -50.98
N GLN A 338 -6.09 1.22 -51.61
CA GLN A 338 -6.78 2.43 -51.14
C GLN A 338 -7.37 2.22 -49.73
N TRP A 339 -7.95 1.04 -49.49
CA TRP A 339 -8.51 0.70 -48.18
C TRP A 339 -7.44 0.42 -47.14
N ALA A 340 -6.31 -0.16 -47.55
CA ALA A 340 -5.14 -0.33 -46.68
C ALA A 340 -4.63 1.05 -46.21
N TRP A 341 -4.57 2.05 -47.09
CA TRP A 341 -4.19 3.41 -46.76
C TRP A 341 -5.06 4.02 -45.65
N PHE A 342 -6.37 4.04 -45.88
CA PHE A 342 -7.28 4.63 -44.88
C PHE A 342 -7.31 3.85 -43.57
N GLY A 343 -7.30 2.50 -43.66
CA GLY A 343 -7.25 1.63 -42.51
C GLY A 343 -5.98 1.80 -41.65
N ALA A 344 -4.83 1.91 -42.29
CA ALA A 344 -3.56 2.14 -41.62
C ALA A 344 -3.54 3.49 -40.90
N THR A 345 -4.07 4.55 -41.51
CA THR A 345 -4.16 5.90 -40.93
C THR A 345 -4.97 5.89 -39.64
N VAL A 346 -6.17 5.32 -39.66
CA VAL A 346 -7.06 5.27 -38.51
C VAL A 346 -6.54 4.33 -37.43
N ALA A 347 -6.08 3.14 -37.83
CA ALA A 347 -5.55 2.14 -36.87
C ALA A 347 -4.29 2.64 -36.14
N SER A 348 -3.36 3.25 -36.88
CA SER A 348 -2.14 3.82 -36.28
C SER A 348 -2.48 4.88 -35.21
N CYS A 349 -3.37 5.80 -35.52
CA CYS A 349 -3.80 6.84 -34.59
C CYS A 349 -4.51 6.24 -33.36
N THR A 350 -5.45 5.33 -33.59
CA THR A 350 -6.22 4.69 -32.51
C THR A 350 -5.33 3.87 -31.57
N LEU A 351 -4.44 3.04 -32.12
CA LEU A 351 -3.52 2.22 -31.34
C LEU A 351 -2.50 3.08 -30.57
N ALA A 352 -1.94 4.11 -31.22
CA ALA A 352 -1.02 5.03 -30.57
C ALA A 352 -1.68 5.73 -29.37
N TRP A 353 -2.89 6.24 -29.53
CA TRP A 353 -3.66 6.87 -28.45
C TRP A 353 -4.02 5.87 -27.35
N LEU A 354 -4.49 4.67 -27.69
CA LEU A 354 -4.83 3.64 -26.70
C LEU A 354 -3.62 3.29 -25.83
N ILE A 355 -2.46 3.06 -26.44
CA ILE A 355 -1.21 2.75 -25.74
C ILE A 355 -0.78 3.95 -24.87
N THR A 356 -0.86 5.16 -25.40
CA THR A 356 -0.43 6.39 -24.73
C THR A 356 -1.31 6.70 -23.52
N ILE A 357 -2.64 6.60 -23.66
CA ILE A 357 -3.60 6.79 -22.55
C ILE A 357 -3.39 5.73 -21.46
N THR A 358 -3.24 4.46 -21.84
CA THR A 358 -3.00 3.39 -20.87
C THR A 358 -1.76 3.67 -20.03
N GLN A 359 -0.69 4.17 -20.64
CA GLN A 359 0.53 4.53 -19.92
C GLN A 359 0.41 5.82 -19.10
N ALA A 360 -0.38 6.77 -19.54
CA ALA A 360 -0.65 7.99 -18.79
C ALA A 360 -1.45 7.68 -17.52
N VAL A 361 -2.44 6.81 -17.61
CA VAL A 361 -3.17 6.28 -16.46
C VAL A 361 -2.22 5.56 -15.50
N ASP A 362 -1.34 4.68 -16.00
CA ASP A 362 -0.35 3.98 -15.16
C ASP A 362 0.63 4.95 -14.46
N ARG A 363 1.01 6.05 -15.13
CA ARG A 363 1.86 7.11 -14.53
C ARG A 363 1.12 7.93 -13.47
N GLN A 364 -0.12 8.36 -13.75
CA GLN A 364 -0.94 9.03 -12.74
C GLN A 364 -1.04 8.17 -11.48
N HIS A 365 -1.35 6.92 -11.68
CA HIS A 365 -1.54 5.97 -10.61
C HIS A 365 -0.29 5.78 -9.74
N ARG A 366 0.89 5.64 -10.34
CA ARG A 366 2.15 5.53 -9.55
C ARG A 366 2.41 6.78 -8.73
N GLY A 367 2.17 7.96 -9.30
CA GLY A 367 2.31 9.20 -8.56
C GLY A 367 1.35 9.31 -7.36
N ASP A 368 0.12 8.82 -7.51
CA ASP A 368 -0.86 8.79 -6.43
C ASP A 368 -0.50 7.74 -5.36
N GLU A 369 0.01 6.55 -5.76
CA GLU A 369 0.54 5.53 -4.84
C GLU A 369 1.72 6.06 -4.01
N GLU A 370 2.68 6.72 -4.64
CA GLU A 370 3.85 7.29 -3.96
C GLU A 370 3.45 8.37 -2.95
N ARG A 371 2.54 9.27 -3.32
CA ARG A 371 2.03 10.31 -2.42
C ARG A 371 1.29 9.73 -1.22
N LEU A 372 0.44 8.75 -1.43
CA LEU A 372 -0.29 8.10 -0.35
C LEU A 372 0.64 7.29 0.56
N ALA A 373 1.62 6.59 0.00
CA ALA A 373 2.60 5.85 0.78
C ALA A 373 3.45 6.77 1.68
N THR A 374 3.85 7.94 1.17
CA THR A 374 4.57 8.94 1.99
C THR A 374 3.69 9.53 3.09
N THR A 375 2.42 9.80 2.79
CA THR A 375 1.45 10.29 3.78
C THR A 375 1.19 9.23 4.86
N GLU A 376 1.02 7.97 4.47
CA GLU A 376 0.84 6.85 5.40
C GLU A 376 2.04 6.68 6.32
N ALA A 377 3.26 6.75 5.79
CA ALA A 377 4.48 6.66 6.58
C ALA A 377 4.57 7.81 7.60
N SER A 378 4.28 9.05 7.18
CA SER A 378 4.25 10.21 8.07
C SER A 378 3.21 10.07 9.19
N LEU A 379 2.00 9.58 8.87
CA LEU A 379 0.95 9.37 9.86
C LEU A 379 1.31 8.24 10.85
N ARG A 380 1.90 7.15 10.38
CA ARG A 380 2.40 6.07 11.26
C ARG A 380 3.43 6.59 12.25
N TRP A 381 4.37 7.40 11.76
CA TRP A 381 5.36 8.04 12.61
C TRP A 381 4.70 8.92 13.69
N GLN A 382 3.74 9.76 13.30
CA GLN A 382 3.03 10.64 14.24
C GLN A 382 2.23 9.85 15.28
N VAL A 383 1.51 8.80 14.87
CA VAL A 383 0.77 7.93 15.79
C VAL A 383 1.70 7.22 16.77
N ALA A 384 2.81 6.66 16.28
CA ALA A 384 3.79 6.01 17.14
C ALA A 384 4.42 7.00 18.13
N ARG A 385 4.68 8.25 17.70
CA ARG A 385 5.19 9.29 18.57
C ARG A 385 4.21 9.65 19.69
N VAL A 386 2.93 9.79 19.39
CA VAL A 386 1.90 10.05 20.41
C VAL A 386 1.80 8.89 21.40
N ARG A 387 1.90 7.64 20.92
CA ARG A 387 1.92 6.45 21.78
C ARG A 387 3.15 6.40 22.68
N GLN A 388 4.33 6.77 22.18
CA GLN A 388 5.55 6.87 23.00
C GLN A 388 5.34 7.85 24.17
N VAL A 389 4.75 9.03 23.91
CA VAL A 389 4.42 10.00 24.96
C VAL A 389 3.50 9.38 26.01
N GLN A 390 2.45 8.71 25.56
CA GLN A 390 1.50 8.04 26.46
C GLN A 390 2.18 6.93 27.29
N TRP A 391 2.97 6.10 26.64
CA TRP A 391 3.74 5.04 27.32
C TRP A 391 4.63 5.60 28.42
N GLN A 392 5.40 6.65 28.11
CA GLN A 392 6.29 7.29 29.06
C GLN A 392 5.53 7.88 30.26
N GLN A 393 4.40 8.56 30.02
CA GLN A 393 3.57 9.12 31.08
C GLN A 393 3.01 8.02 32.00
N HIS A 394 2.42 6.97 31.45
CA HIS A 394 1.91 5.84 32.25
C HIS A 394 3.00 5.17 33.06
N ARG A 395 4.16 5.01 32.49
CA ARG A 395 5.30 4.41 33.18
C ARG A 395 5.83 5.28 34.30
N THR A 396 5.88 6.60 34.11
CA THR A 396 6.29 7.55 35.15
C THR A 396 5.33 7.50 36.35
N ILE A 397 4.02 7.52 36.09
CA ILE A 397 2.99 7.41 37.14
C ILE A 397 3.08 6.05 37.85
N SER A 398 3.18 4.95 37.10
CA SER A 398 3.28 3.60 37.68
C SER A 398 4.52 3.43 38.54
N ARG A 399 5.68 3.96 38.10
CA ARG A 399 6.93 3.95 38.90
C ARG A 399 6.81 4.78 40.17
N ALA A 400 6.21 5.98 40.11
CA ALA A 400 6.00 6.82 41.27
C ALA A 400 5.09 6.14 42.31
N LEU A 401 4.05 5.46 41.87
CA LEU A 401 3.14 4.72 42.73
C LEU A 401 3.82 3.50 43.37
N HIS A 402 4.51 2.69 42.56
CA HIS A 402 5.10 1.41 43.03
C HIS A 402 6.37 1.59 43.84
N GLY A 403 7.17 2.62 43.61
CA GLY A 403 8.41 2.89 44.33
C GLY A 403 8.21 3.87 45.49
N PRO A 404 8.30 5.19 45.26
CA PRO A 404 8.33 6.19 46.33
C PRO A 404 7.06 6.22 47.18
N ILE A 405 5.87 6.12 46.59
CA ILE A 405 4.61 6.24 47.32
C ILE A 405 4.34 4.99 48.14
N GLN A 406 4.43 3.80 47.54
CA GLN A 406 4.28 2.53 48.26
C GLN A 406 5.34 2.36 49.35
N GLY A 407 6.59 2.76 49.06
CA GLY A 407 7.68 2.77 50.03
C GLY A 407 7.40 3.69 51.20
N ALA A 408 6.93 4.91 50.96
CA ALA A 408 6.55 5.87 51.99
C ALA A 408 5.42 5.34 52.90
N ILE A 409 4.35 4.76 52.30
CA ILE A 409 3.23 4.18 53.05
C ILE A 409 3.71 3.01 53.93
N THR A 410 4.52 2.11 53.36
CA THR A 410 5.06 0.95 54.12
C THR A 410 5.97 1.40 55.25
N ALA A 411 6.86 2.36 55.00
CA ALA A 411 7.74 2.92 56.05
C ALA A 411 6.95 3.66 57.13
N ALA A 412 5.89 4.35 56.76
CA ALA A 412 4.96 5.00 57.69
C ALA A 412 4.25 3.96 58.58
N ALA A 413 3.70 2.88 57.99
CA ALA A 413 3.06 1.81 58.72
C ALA A 413 4.02 1.17 59.73
N MET A 414 5.25 0.83 59.29
CA MET A 414 6.27 0.22 60.15
C MET A 414 6.68 1.15 61.33
N ARG A 415 6.84 2.45 61.08
CA ARG A 415 7.18 3.41 62.14
C ARG A 415 6.06 3.56 63.15
N LEU A 416 4.83 3.64 62.69
CA LEU A 416 3.67 3.72 63.60
C LEU A 416 3.48 2.41 64.40
N ASP A 417 3.68 1.24 63.79
CA ASP A 417 3.64 -0.04 64.49
C ASP A 417 4.72 -0.14 65.56
N ALA A 418 5.95 0.30 65.27
CA ALA A 418 7.02 0.41 66.27
C ALA A 418 6.67 1.37 67.43
N ALA A 419 6.08 2.53 67.14
CA ALA A 419 5.67 3.49 68.16
C ALA A 419 4.55 2.92 69.06
N VAL A 420 3.59 2.21 68.51
CA VAL A 420 2.53 1.51 69.25
C VAL A 420 3.14 0.49 70.22
N ARG A 421 4.13 -0.28 69.77
CA ARG A 421 4.79 -1.29 70.62
C ARG A 421 5.68 -0.69 71.70
N THR A 422 6.32 0.45 71.47
CA THR A 422 7.22 1.10 72.42
C THR A 422 6.57 2.11 73.32
N GLY A 423 5.29 2.47 73.12
CA GLY A 423 4.59 3.48 73.89
C GLY A 423 5.07 4.92 73.64
N ALA A 424 5.68 5.20 72.51
CA ALA A 424 6.16 6.51 72.12
C ALA A 424 4.98 7.50 71.86
N ASP A 425 5.26 8.84 71.78
CA ASP A 425 4.26 9.87 71.52
C ASP A 425 3.64 9.72 70.11
N ALA A 426 2.59 8.91 70.06
CA ALA A 426 1.90 8.54 68.83
C ALA A 426 1.24 9.74 68.11
N PRO A 427 0.64 10.76 68.78
CA PRO A 427 0.06 11.93 68.10
C PRO A 427 1.04 12.77 67.29
N THR A 428 2.21 13.07 67.87
CA THR A 428 3.27 13.83 67.18
C THR A 428 3.84 13.07 65.98
N LEU A 429 4.08 11.78 66.14
CA LEU A 429 4.56 10.90 65.06
C LEU A 429 3.52 10.76 63.96
N MET A 430 2.24 10.73 64.25
CA MET A 430 1.13 10.68 63.30
C MET A 430 1.07 11.91 62.42
N ALA A 431 1.21 13.11 63.02
CA ALA A 431 1.24 14.37 62.27
C ALA A 431 2.42 14.40 61.28
N GLN A 432 3.62 14.03 61.76
CA GLN A 432 4.81 13.94 60.89
C GLN A 432 4.64 12.88 59.77
N THR A 433 4.05 11.77 60.07
CA THR A 433 3.78 10.68 59.09
C THR A 433 2.82 11.15 58.00
N ARG A 434 1.74 11.87 58.40
CA ARG A 434 0.78 12.45 57.43
C ARG A 434 1.47 13.44 56.49
N ASP A 435 2.28 14.36 57.06
CA ASP A 435 2.99 15.36 56.23
C ASP A 435 3.98 14.69 55.26
N GLN A 436 4.67 13.64 55.70
CA GLN A 436 5.53 12.87 54.81
C GLN A 436 4.78 12.10 53.71
N LEU A 437 3.62 11.55 54.02
CA LEU A 437 2.76 10.90 53.02
C LEU A 437 2.19 11.89 52.01
N CYS A 438 1.76 13.07 52.47
CA CYS A 438 1.32 14.14 51.57
C CYS A 438 2.46 14.61 50.65
N ALA A 439 3.68 14.76 51.21
CA ALA A 439 4.86 15.07 50.42
C ALA A 439 5.23 13.97 49.41
N ALA A 440 5.05 12.70 49.77
CA ALA A 440 5.26 11.59 48.82
C ALA A 440 4.27 11.62 47.66
N VAL A 441 3.00 11.95 47.87
CA VAL A 441 2.00 12.06 46.80
C VAL A 441 2.31 13.22 45.84
N SER A 442 2.92 14.32 46.32
CA SER A 442 3.33 15.43 45.45
C SER A 442 4.41 15.05 44.41
N ILE A 443 5.06 13.89 44.56
CA ILE A 443 6.00 13.37 43.55
C ILE A 443 5.29 13.11 42.23
N LEU A 444 4.00 12.82 42.23
CA LEU A 444 3.20 12.64 41.00
C LEU A 444 3.14 13.89 40.10
N GLU A 445 3.38 15.05 40.65
CA GLU A 445 3.41 16.34 39.93
C GLU A 445 4.81 16.74 39.46
N ARG A 446 5.86 16.08 39.96
CA ARG A 446 7.23 16.44 39.60
C ARG A 446 7.60 15.86 38.24
N GLN A 447 8.29 16.66 37.46
CA GLN A 447 8.93 16.16 36.24
C GLN A 447 10.01 15.12 36.62
N PRO A 448 10.15 14.03 35.81
CA PRO A 448 11.21 13.03 36.03
C PRO A 448 12.60 13.68 35.98
N GLU A 449 13.53 13.17 36.75
CA GLU A 449 14.96 13.52 36.64
C GLU A 449 15.46 13.22 35.21
N VAL A 450 16.42 14.03 34.75
CA VAL A 450 17.02 13.89 33.43
C VAL A 450 17.56 12.46 33.27
N ALA A 451 17.06 11.73 32.29
CA ALA A 451 17.47 10.36 32.03
C ALA A 451 18.93 10.32 31.54
N PRO A 452 19.71 9.30 31.92
CA PRO A 452 21.10 9.15 31.46
C PRO A 452 21.19 9.08 29.93
N GLY A 453 22.33 9.47 29.36
CA GLY A 453 22.61 9.37 27.93
C GLY A 453 22.48 7.93 27.42
N ILE A 454 22.49 7.76 26.10
CA ILE A 454 22.32 6.40 25.52
C ILE A 454 23.47 5.48 25.92
N ASP A 455 24.71 5.98 25.97
CA ASP A 455 25.87 5.18 26.30
C ASP A 455 25.80 4.66 27.73
N GLU A 456 25.56 5.54 28.68
CA GLU A 456 25.37 5.20 30.10
C GLU A 456 24.18 4.23 30.28
N SER A 457 23.09 4.45 29.55
CA SER A 457 21.92 3.56 29.59
C SER A 457 22.24 2.15 29.11
N LEU A 458 23.06 2.01 28.06
CA LEU A 458 23.51 0.72 27.55
C LEU A 458 24.51 0.05 28.49
N GLU A 459 25.45 0.80 29.07
CA GLU A 459 26.40 0.28 30.06
C GLU A 459 25.69 -0.29 31.30
N ILE A 460 24.70 0.42 31.84
CA ILE A 460 23.88 -0.07 32.95
C ILE A 460 23.13 -1.34 32.57
N LEU A 461 22.57 -1.39 31.36
CA LEU A 461 21.81 -2.53 30.85
C LEU A 461 22.73 -3.76 30.69
N ILE A 462 23.90 -3.59 30.07
CA ILE A 462 24.89 -4.64 29.86
C ILE A 462 25.38 -5.16 31.20
N GLY A 463 25.80 -4.29 32.11
CA GLY A 463 26.28 -4.67 33.46
C GLY A 463 25.24 -5.43 34.28
N THR A 464 23.95 -5.24 34.02
CA THR A 464 22.88 -5.99 34.69
C THR A 464 22.86 -7.48 34.29
N TRP A 465 23.31 -7.82 33.07
CA TRP A 465 23.24 -9.17 32.51
C TRP A 465 24.61 -9.83 32.28
N GLU A 466 25.72 -9.13 32.53
CA GLU A 466 27.10 -9.54 32.20
C GLU A 466 27.50 -10.91 32.81
N GLU A 467 26.96 -11.25 33.97
CA GLU A 467 27.24 -12.56 34.61
C GLU A 467 26.44 -13.73 33.98
N VAL A 468 25.39 -13.43 33.20
CA VAL A 468 24.44 -14.43 32.65
C VAL A 468 24.55 -14.55 31.15
N CYS A 469 24.78 -13.44 30.43
CA CYS A 469 24.73 -13.37 28.99
C CYS A 469 25.77 -12.37 28.46
N SER A 470 26.48 -12.76 27.39
CA SER A 470 27.39 -11.84 26.68
C SER A 470 26.57 -10.94 25.72
N ILE A 471 26.65 -9.63 25.91
CA ILE A 471 25.93 -8.67 25.09
C ILE A 471 26.92 -7.84 24.27
N ALA A 472 26.82 -7.91 22.93
CA ALA A 472 27.57 -7.06 22.02
C ALA A 472 26.66 -5.96 21.46
N THR A 473 27.18 -4.72 21.40
CA THR A 473 26.43 -3.58 20.88
C THR A 473 27.19 -2.90 19.74
N THR A 474 26.47 -2.64 18.64
CA THR A 474 26.95 -1.81 17.53
C THR A 474 25.95 -0.65 17.32
N LYS A 475 26.47 0.57 17.17
CA LYS A 475 25.63 1.74 17.00
C LYS A 475 26.26 2.75 16.05
N ASP A 476 25.42 3.43 15.27
CA ASP A 476 25.84 4.53 14.42
C ASP A 476 26.04 5.80 15.25
N THR A 477 26.96 6.65 14.84
CA THR A 477 27.18 7.97 15.46
C THR A 477 25.94 8.87 15.31
N GLU A 478 25.26 8.80 14.16
CA GLU A 478 24.04 9.57 13.89
C GLU A 478 22.88 9.09 14.78
N ALA A 479 22.73 7.77 14.98
CA ALA A 479 21.73 7.22 15.87
C ALA A 479 22.00 7.61 17.33
N THR A 480 23.26 7.63 17.75
CA THR A 480 23.66 8.07 19.10
C THR A 480 23.27 9.53 19.32
N ALA A 481 23.63 10.42 18.40
CA ALA A 481 23.29 11.84 18.51
C ALA A 481 21.76 12.08 18.52
N ALA A 482 21.01 11.37 17.69
CA ALA A 482 19.55 11.47 17.65
C ALA A 482 18.91 11.02 18.96
N LEU A 483 19.39 9.93 19.54
CA LEU A 483 18.90 9.40 20.81
C LEU A 483 19.27 10.31 22.00
N ASP A 484 20.43 10.96 21.99
CA ASP A 484 20.82 11.89 23.04
C ASP A 484 19.97 13.16 23.03
N ASN A 485 19.51 13.59 21.84
CA ASN A 485 18.61 14.73 21.69
C ASN A 485 17.15 14.39 21.96
N ASP A 486 16.75 13.12 21.93
CA ASP A 486 15.36 12.68 22.15
C ASP A 486 15.25 11.72 23.34
N GLU A 487 15.02 12.28 24.53
CA GLU A 487 14.85 11.54 25.77
C GLU A 487 13.70 10.51 25.70
N LEU A 488 12.61 10.86 25.00
CA LEU A 488 11.45 10.00 24.87
C LEU A 488 11.79 8.74 24.06
N CYS A 489 12.42 8.89 22.89
CA CYS A 489 12.87 7.77 22.07
C CYS A 489 13.89 6.92 22.81
N ARG A 490 14.87 7.56 23.49
CA ARG A 490 15.89 6.87 24.32
C ARG A 490 15.27 6.04 25.43
N SER A 491 14.25 6.58 26.13
CA SER A 491 13.54 5.85 27.18
C SER A 491 12.77 4.64 26.62
N CYS A 492 12.09 4.80 25.49
CA CYS A 492 11.41 3.70 24.80
C CYS A 492 12.40 2.63 24.32
N LEU A 493 13.53 3.03 23.75
CA LEU A 493 14.60 2.11 23.34
C LEU A 493 15.09 1.27 24.50
N ARG A 494 15.40 1.89 25.66
CA ARG A 494 15.82 1.18 26.85
C ARG A 494 14.80 0.13 27.30
N ASP A 495 13.51 0.47 27.23
CA ASP A 495 12.45 -0.45 27.61
C ASP A 495 12.34 -1.64 26.66
N VAL A 496 12.43 -1.38 25.34
CA VAL A 496 12.46 -2.43 24.30
C VAL A 496 13.67 -3.35 24.51
N LEU A 497 14.86 -2.80 24.74
CA LEU A 497 16.08 -3.60 24.95
C LEU A 497 16.01 -4.40 26.24
N THR A 498 15.54 -3.80 27.34
CA THR A 498 15.38 -4.50 28.62
C THR A 498 14.46 -5.71 28.50
N ASP A 499 13.34 -5.55 27.80
CA ASP A 499 12.39 -6.65 27.60
C ASP A 499 12.96 -7.71 26.64
N ALA A 500 13.57 -7.29 25.53
CA ALA A 500 14.15 -8.20 24.54
C ALA A 500 15.25 -9.08 25.16
N ILE A 501 16.18 -8.48 25.92
CA ILE A 501 17.24 -9.24 26.60
C ILE A 501 16.65 -10.16 27.69
N SER A 502 15.69 -9.66 28.48
CA SER A 502 15.03 -10.48 29.49
C SER A 502 14.31 -11.68 28.88
N ASN A 503 13.68 -11.51 27.72
CA ASN A 503 13.02 -12.59 27.00
C ASN A 503 14.02 -13.58 26.41
N ALA A 504 15.10 -13.10 25.79
CA ALA A 504 16.18 -13.95 25.27
C ALA A 504 16.78 -14.85 26.37
N VAL A 505 17.09 -14.28 27.53
CA VAL A 505 17.70 -15.03 28.64
C VAL A 505 16.69 -15.93 29.34
N ARG A 506 15.49 -15.44 29.70
CA ARG A 506 14.54 -16.21 30.53
C ARG A 506 13.74 -17.25 29.75
N HIS A 507 13.46 -16.99 28.48
CA HIS A 507 12.61 -17.86 27.66
C HIS A 507 13.38 -18.59 26.57
N GLY A 508 14.52 -18.02 26.12
CA GLY A 508 15.38 -18.61 25.12
C GLY A 508 16.63 -19.29 25.66
N ASP A 509 16.97 -19.17 26.97
CA ASP A 509 18.25 -19.58 27.55
C ASP A 509 19.45 -19.05 26.74
N ALA A 510 19.32 -17.82 26.19
CA ALA A 510 20.35 -17.21 25.38
C ALA A 510 21.59 -16.87 26.20
N SER A 511 22.76 -17.21 25.66
CA SER A 511 24.07 -16.86 26.22
C SER A 511 24.77 -15.73 25.48
N ILE A 512 24.28 -15.39 24.29
CA ILE A 512 24.82 -14.32 23.44
C ILE A 512 23.66 -13.49 22.90
N VAL A 513 23.75 -12.17 23.00
CA VAL A 513 22.82 -11.21 22.42
C VAL A 513 23.59 -10.14 21.68
N ASP A 514 23.28 -9.95 20.40
CA ASP A 514 23.85 -8.91 19.54
C ASP A 514 22.81 -7.81 19.32
N ILE A 515 23.15 -6.57 19.65
CA ILE A 515 22.29 -5.40 19.49
C ILE A 515 22.90 -4.50 18.43
N SER A 516 22.13 -4.14 17.40
CA SER A 516 22.51 -3.11 16.45
C SER A 516 21.50 -1.97 16.44
N ILE A 517 21.99 -0.73 16.49
CA ILE A 517 21.22 0.49 16.53
C ILE A 517 21.68 1.40 15.40
N SER A 518 20.79 1.73 14.47
CA SER A 518 21.10 2.59 13.31
C SER A 518 19.99 3.61 13.07
N LEU A 519 20.34 4.76 12.48
CA LEU A 519 19.37 5.79 12.08
C LEU A 519 18.97 5.58 10.62
N VAL A 520 17.67 5.51 10.34
CA VAL A 520 17.13 5.39 8.98
C VAL A 520 16.03 6.45 8.79
N GLY A 521 16.38 7.57 8.18
CA GLY A 521 15.48 8.74 8.12
C GLY A 521 15.18 9.28 9.51
N ASP A 522 13.91 9.39 9.85
CA ASP A 522 13.42 9.87 11.14
C ASP A 522 13.09 8.72 12.12
N GLU A 523 13.70 7.54 11.93
CA GLU A 523 13.48 6.36 12.77
C GLU A 523 14.80 5.74 13.23
N VAL A 524 14.87 5.36 14.49
CA VAL A 524 15.95 4.51 15.02
C VAL A 524 15.58 3.06 14.79
N LEU A 525 16.33 2.39 13.93
CA LEU A 525 16.19 0.96 13.65
C LEU A 525 17.01 0.17 14.66
N VAL A 526 16.33 -0.65 15.42
CA VAL A 526 16.92 -1.53 16.43
C VAL A 526 16.78 -2.98 15.99
N ARG A 527 17.88 -3.72 16.03
CA ARG A 527 17.87 -5.17 15.83
C ARG A 527 18.51 -5.84 17.03
N VAL A 528 17.82 -6.80 17.57
CA VAL A 528 18.31 -7.64 18.68
C VAL A 528 18.30 -9.08 18.19
N ARG A 529 19.48 -9.69 18.11
CA ARG A 529 19.65 -11.09 17.73
C ARG A 529 20.17 -11.86 18.92
N ASP A 530 19.57 -12.97 19.24
CA ASP A 530 20.03 -13.88 20.27
C ASP A 530 20.29 -15.29 19.72
N ASN A 531 21.01 -16.11 20.49
CA ASN A 531 21.30 -17.51 20.20
C ASN A 531 20.41 -18.47 20.99
N GLY A 532 19.30 -18.02 21.52
CA GLY A 532 18.40 -18.81 22.35
C GLY A 532 17.62 -19.87 21.58
N ALA A 533 17.10 -20.85 22.30
CA ALA A 533 16.27 -21.89 21.74
C ALA A 533 14.92 -21.34 21.30
N THR A 534 14.48 -21.65 20.06
CA THR A 534 13.17 -21.29 19.55
C THR A 534 12.10 -22.17 20.23
N SER A 535 11.44 -21.65 21.26
CA SER A 535 10.26 -22.31 21.81
C SER A 535 9.09 -22.15 20.85
N GLY A 536 8.66 -23.23 20.20
CA GLY A 536 7.60 -23.25 19.18
C GLY A 536 6.17 -23.00 19.67
N THR A 537 5.98 -22.42 20.84
CA THR A 537 4.66 -22.01 21.34
C THR A 537 4.44 -20.55 20.95
N ALA A 538 3.39 -20.29 20.17
CA ALA A 538 2.90 -18.93 19.92
C ALA A 538 2.74 -18.22 21.28
N ALA A 539 3.65 -17.30 21.58
CA ALA A 539 3.66 -16.58 22.85
C ALA A 539 2.35 -15.78 22.95
N ILE A 540 1.63 -15.95 24.05
CA ILE A 540 0.52 -15.05 24.39
C ILE A 540 1.10 -13.64 24.44
N PRO A 541 0.47 -12.63 23.78
CA PRO A 541 0.97 -11.27 23.80
C PRO A 541 1.20 -10.80 25.24
N GLY A 542 2.48 -10.63 25.60
CA GLY A 542 2.90 -10.20 26.91
C GLY A 542 3.21 -8.71 26.96
N LEU A 543 3.81 -8.27 28.07
CA LEU A 543 4.21 -6.86 28.25
C LEU A 543 5.18 -6.39 27.17
N GLY A 544 6.08 -7.25 26.71
CA GLY A 544 7.06 -6.94 25.67
C GLY A 544 6.46 -6.66 24.31
N THR A 545 5.48 -7.44 23.87
CA THR A 545 4.73 -7.18 22.63
C THR A 545 4.07 -5.81 22.68
N ARG A 546 3.55 -5.43 23.86
CA ARG A 546 2.92 -4.12 24.08
C ARG A 546 3.92 -2.97 23.97
N ILE A 547 5.11 -3.12 24.55
CA ILE A 547 6.18 -2.10 24.45
C ILE A 547 6.50 -1.84 22.97
N LEU A 548 6.62 -2.90 22.18
CA LEU A 548 6.90 -2.81 20.75
C LEU A 548 5.75 -2.14 20.00
N GLU A 549 4.50 -2.48 20.28
CA GLU A 549 3.32 -1.87 19.66
C GLU A 549 3.17 -0.38 19.99
N GLU A 550 3.49 0.02 21.23
CA GLU A 550 3.34 1.40 21.70
C GLU A 550 4.54 2.29 21.33
N CYS A 551 5.75 1.73 21.28
CA CYS A 551 6.97 2.51 21.09
C CYS A 551 7.46 2.55 19.63
N SER A 552 6.97 1.66 18.74
CA SER A 552 7.51 1.57 17.38
C SER A 552 6.49 1.89 16.29
N THR A 553 6.98 2.34 15.14
CA THR A 553 6.19 2.51 13.90
C THR A 553 5.90 1.17 13.23
N ARG A 554 6.85 0.24 13.38
CA ARG A 554 6.80 -1.14 12.87
C ARG A 554 7.76 -2.01 13.67
N TRP A 555 7.40 -3.27 13.82
CA TRP A 555 8.27 -4.27 14.41
C TRP A 555 8.01 -5.64 13.80
N SER A 556 9.00 -6.52 13.87
CA SER A 556 8.89 -7.93 13.51
C SER A 556 9.76 -8.76 14.45
N SER A 557 9.38 -10.01 14.61
CA SER A 557 10.11 -10.98 15.42
C SER A 557 10.09 -12.30 14.67
N GLU A 558 11.27 -12.81 14.35
CA GLU A 558 11.44 -13.96 13.47
C GLU A 558 12.40 -14.97 14.12
N ALA A 559 12.04 -16.26 14.07
CA ALA A 559 12.95 -17.33 14.39
C ALA A 559 13.98 -17.48 13.26
N THR A 560 15.26 -17.55 13.62
CA THR A 560 16.36 -17.80 12.68
C THR A 560 16.95 -19.19 12.94
N ASP A 561 17.83 -19.66 12.05
CA ASP A 561 18.48 -20.98 12.23
C ASP A 561 19.30 -21.09 13.53
N ASP A 562 19.78 -19.94 14.04
CA ASP A 562 20.68 -19.85 15.19
C ASP A 562 20.05 -19.14 16.41
N GLY A 563 18.73 -18.86 16.44
CA GLY A 563 18.09 -18.16 17.54
C GLY A 563 16.92 -17.28 17.12
N TYR A 564 16.81 -16.08 17.67
CA TYR A 564 15.71 -15.14 17.40
C TYR A 564 16.23 -13.79 16.93
N LEU A 565 15.49 -13.16 16.00
CA LEU A 565 15.75 -11.79 15.53
C LEU A 565 14.54 -10.91 15.77
N LEU A 566 14.67 -9.94 16.66
CA LEU A 566 13.73 -8.84 16.85
C LEU A 566 14.20 -7.63 16.03
N THR A 567 13.31 -7.04 15.25
CA THR A 567 13.55 -5.78 14.54
C THR A 567 12.46 -4.79 14.91
N ALA A 568 12.82 -3.59 15.34
CA ALA A 568 11.87 -2.52 15.66
C ALA A 568 12.37 -1.18 15.14
N SER A 569 11.46 -0.34 14.63
CA SER A 569 11.71 1.03 14.20
C SER A 569 11.02 2.00 15.17
N LEU A 570 11.80 2.82 15.87
CA LEU A 570 11.29 3.79 16.83
C LEU A 570 11.34 5.19 16.22
N PRO A 571 10.23 5.98 16.23
CA PRO A 571 10.26 7.34 15.75
C PRO A 571 11.14 8.21 16.66
N VAL A 572 12.01 9.01 16.05
CA VAL A 572 12.91 9.93 16.75
C VAL A 572 12.75 11.34 16.18
N MET A 573 12.82 12.35 17.04
CA MET A 573 12.86 13.74 16.59
C MET A 573 14.26 14.03 16.04
N PRO A 574 14.36 14.65 14.84
CA PRO A 574 15.64 14.99 14.23
C PRO A 574 16.41 16.05 15.01
#